data_a3dcf3e8bf56dcdf554844c19a6d81a4
#
_entry.id   a3dcf3e8bf56dcdf554844c19a6d81a4
#
_cell.length_a   1.000
_cell.length_b   1.000
_cell.length_c   1.000
_cell.angle_alpha   90.00
_cell.angle_beta   90.00
_cell.angle_gamma   90.00
#
_symmetry.space_group_name_H-M   'P 1'
#
loop_
_entity.id
_entity.type
_entity.pdbx_description
1 polymer ?
#
loop_
_entity_poly.entity_id
_entity_poly.type
_entity_poly.pdbx_seq_one_letter_code
_entity_poly.pdbx_strand_id
1 'polypeptide(L)'
;MKKVFLLASLLVLTLVSTTACYYNKQVGSNQIGLKMDDGVTISEVVGSGRYTNLGWYAGLTCIDTASHTLVWEDADVWTSDKQVVGFTASATYARKSDEESVRKMWKEYNAAARDDEQLDQLVRSRIPRIVKQVSTQMTLDEMLGIAESDKNRTTLQENIEFLLSAELDNCGIQLIDFGVNNISVDPVYQSKMQEKSTAAIEIELAQQRAQQLEKQLEQEKAQTEIDLEKARRNNLVAEENAKVYEESKEAYELKRLELLKDMLGESDKVYFIPEGTDITLFLGNEIPTKALPNQ
;
A
#
# COMPACT_ATOMS: atom_id res chain seq x y z
N MET A 1 -71.41 59.11 -7.63
CA MET A 1 -69.94 58.98 -7.41
C MET A 1 -69.60 57.95 -6.35
N LYS A 2 -70.17 57.98 -5.14
CA LYS A 2 -69.76 56.99 -4.05
C LYS A 2 -69.96 55.51 -4.42
N LYS A 3 -71.03 55.15 -5.17
CA LYS A 3 -71.26 53.73 -5.58
C LYS A 3 -70.29 53.25 -6.64
N VAL A 4 -69.77 54.11 -7.50
CA VAL A 4 -68.77 53.76 -8.50
C VAL A 4 -67.38 53.54 -7.85
N PHE A 5 -67.09 54.35 -6.84
CA PHE A 5 -65.89 54.18 -6.08
C PHE A 5 -65.86 52.83 -5.26
N LEU A 6 -67.00 52.46 -4.71
CA LEU A 6 -67.18 51.23 -3.96
C LEU A 6 -67.06 50.00 -4.87
N LEU A 7 -67.62 50.05 -6.07
CA LEU A 7 -67.50 49.00 -7.09
C LEU A 7 -66.01 48.89 -7.60
N ALA A 8 -65.40 50.04 -7.85
CA ALA A 8 -63.98 50.05 -8.26
C ALA A 8 -63.05 49.52 -7.18
N SER A 9 -63.30 49.87 -5.91
CA SER A 9 -62.47 49.33 -4.79
C SER A 9 -62.70 47.84 -4.58
N LEU A 10 -63.93 47.34 -4.78
CA LEU A 10 -64.23 45.92 -4.70
C LEU A 10 -63.56 45.14 -5.86
N LEU A 11 -63.53 45.71 -7.06
CA LEU A 11 -62.91 45.14 -8.24
C LEU A 11 -61.33 45.06 -8.08
N VAL A 12 -60.74 46.11 -7.52
CA VAL A 12 -59.32 46.16 -7.23
C VAL A 12 -58.97 45.14 -6.12
N LEU A 13 -59.78 45.01 -5.08
CA LEU A 13 -59.61 44.08 -4.02
C LEU A 13 -59.68 42.61 -4.50
N THR A 14 -60.64 42.34 -5.45
CA THR A 14 -60.74 41.01 -6.06
C THR A 14 -59.59 40.71 -7.01
N LEU A 15 -59.08 41.67 -7.75
CA LEU A 15 -57.90 41.53 -8.60
C LEU A 15 -56.65 41.31 -7.80
N VAL A 16 -56.45 42.02 -6.68
CA VAL A 16 -55.30 41.83 -5.80
C VAL A 16 -55.34 40.46 -5.06
N SER A 17 -56.56 40.03 -4.68
CA SER A 17 -56.74 38.72 -4.05
C SER A 17 -56.48 37.55 -5.01
N THR A 18 -56.82 37.69 -6.30
CA THR A 18 -56.56 36.65 -7.30
C THR A 18 -55.05 36.53 -7.68
N THR A 19 -54.32 37.62 -7.63
CA THR A 19 -52.86 37.59 -7.91
C THR A 19 -52.01 37.07 -6.73
N ALA A 20 -52.54 37.11 -5.53
CA ALA A 20 -51.84 36.62 -4.32
C ALA A 20 -51.78 35.11 -4.18
N CYS A 21 -52.49 34.36 -5.04
CA CYS A 21 -52.64 32.91 -4.95
C CYS A 21 -51.58 32.12 -5.77
N TYR A 22 -50.64 32.79 -6.44
CA TYR A 22 -49.58 32.10 -7.20
C TYR A 22 -48.38 31.85 -6.35
N TYR A 23 -48.24 30.61 -5.90
CA TYR A 23 -47.05 30.17 -5.17
C TYR A 23 -45.95 29.80 -6.16
N ASN A 24 -44.81 30.48 -6.08
CA ASN A 24 -43.64 30.20 -6.89
C ASN A 24 -42.56 29.56 -6.02
N LYS A 25 -42.04 28.42 -6.44
CA LYS A 25 -40.91 27.76 -5.73
C LYS A 25 -39.82 27.38 -6.72
N GLN A 26 -38.59 27.48 -6.26
CA GLN A 26 -37.40 27.08 -7.03
C GLN A 26 -36.89 25.77 -6.50
N VAL A 27 -36.59 24.84 -7.40
CA VAL A 27 -35.85 23.60 -7.12
C VAL A 27 -34.41 23.82 -7.52
N GLY A 28 -33.49 23.67 -6.58
CA GLY A 28 -32.04 23.84 -6.81
C GLY A 28 -31.47 22.79 -7.77
N SER A 29 -30.22 22.99 -8.17
CA SER A 29 -29.52 22.06 -9.07
C SER A 29 -29.29 20.68 -8.45
N ASN A 30 -29.10 20.62 -7.12
CA ASN A 30 -28.94 19.39 -6.37
C ASN A 30 -30.21 18.94 -5.63
N GLN A 31 -31.36 19.35 -6.15
CA GLN A 31 -32.65 19.07 -5.53
C GLN A 31 -33.64 18.52 -6.55
N ILE A 32 -34.54 17.70 -6.03
CA ILE A 32 -35.69 17.21 -6.76
C ILE A 32 -36.93 17.76 -6.09
N GLY A 33 -37.88 18.26 -6.88
CA GLY A 33 -39.15 18.75 -6.41
C GLY A 33 -40.21 17.64 -6.45
N LEU A 34 -40.92 17.48 -5.34
CA LEU A 34 -42.13 16.65 -5.27
C LEU A 34 -43.34 17.54 -5.29
N LYS A 35 -44.11 17.48 -6.38
CA LYS A 35 -45.37 18.17 -6.48
C LYS A 35 -46.46 17.31 -5.86
N MET A 36 -47.22 17.89 -4.93
CA MET A 36 -48.30 17.23 -4.20
C MET A 36 -49.60 17.99 -4.39
N ASP A 37 -50.64 17.33 -4.86
CA ASP A 37 -51.92 17.97 -5.13
C ASP A 37 -52.74 18.18 -3.87
N ASP A 38 -52.61 17.31 -2.89
CA ASP A 38 -53.31 17.33 -1.59
C ASP A 38 -52.39 17.51 -0.37
N GLY A 39 -51.12 17.83 -0.62
CA GLY A 39 -50.09 17.94 0.43
C GLY A 39 -49.54 16.59 0.95
N VAL A 40 -50.05 15.46 0.46
CA VAL A 40 -49.66 14.11 0.90
C VAL A 40 -49.22 13.23 -0.26
N THR A 41 -49.97 13.23 -1.34
CA THR A 41 -49.74 12.32 -2.48
C THR A 41 -48.88 13.00 -3.55
N ILE A 42 -47.76 12.33 -3.93
CA ILE A 42 -46.90 12.83 -5.01
C ILE A 42 -47.63 12.67 -6.34
N SER A 43 -48.00 13.77 -6.97
CA SER A 43 -48.56 13.79 -8.33
C SER A 43 -47.44 13.73 -9.39
N GLU A 44 -46.39 14.48 -9.20
CA GLU A 44 -45.30 14.60 -10.18
C GLU A 44 -43.95 14.79 -9.46
N VAL A 45 -42.87 14.19 -10.01
CA VAL A 45 -41.48 14.42 -9.62
C VAL A 45 -40.86 15.34 -10.65
N VAL A 46 -40.33 16.47 -10.21
CA VAL A 46 -39.82 17.54 -11.09
C VAL A 46 -38.36 17.82 -10.80
N GLY A 47 -37.57 18.02 -11.84
CA GLY A 47 -36.16 18.35 -11.74
C GLY A 47 -35.89 19.79 -11.31
N SER A 48 -34.62 20.20 -11.38
CA SER A 48 -34.19 21.56 -11.07
C SER A 48 -34.85 22.58 -12.00
N GLY A 49 -35.34 23.67 -11.43
CA GLY A 49 -36.02 24.73 -12.20
C GLY A 49 -36.86 25.65 -11.34
N ARG A 50 -37.48 26.63 -11.99
CA ARG A 50 -38.45 27.54 -11.36
C ARG A 50 -39.85 27.14 -11.73
N TYR A 51 -40.64 26.78 -10.75
CA TYR A 51 -42.04 26.37 -10.91
C TYR A 51 -42.96 27.48 -10.45
N THR A 52 -43.79 27.93 -11.37
CA THR A 52 -44.77 28.99 -11.17
C THR A 52 -46.18 28.40 -11.29
N ASN A 53 -47.20 29.09 -10.75
CA ASN A 53 -48.60 28.68 -10.81
C ASN A 53 -48.88 27.35 -10.06
N LEU A 54 -48.17 27.07 -9.00
CA LEU A 54 -48.57 26.03 -8.09
C LEU A 54 -49.90 26.45 -7.47
N GLY A 55 -50.99 25.71 -7.72
CA GLY A 55 -52.33 26.04 -7.24
C GLY A 55 -52.40 26.12 -5.71
N TRP A 56 -53.53 26.64 -5.19
CA TRP A 56 -53.72 26.85 -3.74
C TRP A 56 -53.51 25.57 -2.89
N TYR A 57 -53.78 24.39 -3.47
CA TYR A 57 -53.63 23.10 -2.80
C TYR A 57 -52.39 22.31 -3.19
N ALA A 58 -51.63 22.75 -4.18
CA ALA A 58 -50.43 22.06 -4.62
C ALA A 58 -49.19 22.53 -3.86
N GLY A 59 -48.61 21.64 -3.06
CA GLY A 59 -47.32 21.84 -2.42
C GLY A 59 -46.16 21.37 -3.31
N LEU A 60 -45.06 22.07 -3.28
CA LEU A 60 -43.79 21.59 -3.84
C LEU A 60 -42.79 21.39 -2.70
N THR A 61 -42.43 20.14 -2.40
CA THR A 61 -41.39 19.80 -1.43
C THR A 61 -40.08 19.49 -2.16
N CYS A 62 -38.99 20.11 -1.76
CA CYS A 62 -37.67 19.82 -2.32
C CYS A 62 -36.95 18.79 -1.46
N ILE A 63 -36.38 17.80 -2.12
CA ILE A 63 -35.49 16.78 -1.53
C ILE A 63 -34.10 17.09 -2.01
N ASP A 64 -33.12 17.12 -1.10
CA ASP A 64 -31.70 17.26 -1.44
C ASP A 64 -31.16 15.92 -1.95
N THR A 65 -30.43 15.98 -3.08
CA THR A 65 -29.75 14.84 -3.71
C THR A 65 -28.23 15.00 -3.68
N ALA A 66 -27.73 15.98 -2.93
CA ALA A 66 -26.30 16.12 -2.72
C ALA A 66 -25.70 14.86 -2.05
N SER A 67 -24.43 14.63 -2.30
CA SER A 67 -23.72 13.53 -1.66
C SER A 67 -23.36 13.85 -0.22
N HIS A 68 -23.53 12.87 0.65
CA HIS A 68 -23.16 12.90 2.07
C HIS A 68 -22.07 11.89 2.33
N THR A 69 -21.17 12.18 3.27
CA THR A 69 -20.13 11.25 3.70
C THR A 69 -20.29 11.00 5.20
N LEU A 70 -20.43 9.73 5.55
CA LEU A 70 -20.54 9.25 6.92
C LEU A 70 -19.31 8.45 7.29
N VAL A 71 -18.73 8.75 8.44
CA VAL A 71 -17.73 7.87 9.07
C VAL A 71 -18.42 7.02 10.13
N TRP A 72 -18.13 5.73 10.08
CA TRP A 72 -18.67 4.75 11.00
C TRP A 72 -17.53 3.97 11.67
N GLU A 73 -17.67 3.75 12.97
CA GLU A 73 -16.71 3.02 13.79
C GLU A 73 -17.43 1.98 14.65
N ASP A 74 -16.85 0.80 14.76
CA ASP A 74 -17.31 -0.25 15.66
C ASP A 74 -16.07 -1.00 16.20
N ALA A 75 -15.99 -1.14 17.49
CA ALA A 75 -14.89 -1.82 18.18
C ALA A 75 -15.11 -3.33 18.34
N ASP A 76 -16.29 -3.84 17.93
CA ASP A 76 -16.71 -5.21 18.17
C ASP A 76 -17.15 -5.90 16.87
N VAL A 77 -16.20 -6.01 15.92
CA VAL A 77 -16.39 -6.75 14.68
C VAL A 77 -15.65 -8.08 14.76
N TRP A 78 -16.37 -9.18 14.55
CA TRP A 78 -15.83 -10.53 14.66
C TRP A 78 -15.38 -11.05 13.29
N THR A 79 -14.24 -11.72 13.29
CA THR A 79 -13.68 -12.41 12.13
C THR A 79 -14.04 -13.90 12.15
N SER A 80 -13.78 -14.64 11.06
CA SER A 80 -14.06 -16.09 10.97
C SER A 80 -13.24 -16.92 11.99
N ASP A 81 -12.04 -16.46 12.33
CA ASP A 81 -11.16 -17.05 13.33
C ASP A 81 -11.44 -16.57 14.77
N LYS A 82 -12.61 -15.95 14.97
CA LYS A 82 -13.12 -15.49 16.27
C LYS A 82 -12.24 -14.43 16.95
N GLN A 83 -11.54 -13.64 16.17
CA GLN A 83 -10.84 -12.46 16.67
C GLN A 83 -11.79 -11.26 16.64
N VAL A 84 -11.63 -10.36 17.62
CA VAL A 84 -12.36 -9.10 17.68
C VAL A 84 -11.48 -7.99 17.14
N VAL A 85 -12.01 -7.20 16.23
CA VAL A 85 -11.31 -6.08 15.62
C VAL A 85 -12.14 -4.81 15.71
N GLY A 86 -11.48 -3.68 15.90
CA GLY A 86 -12.09 -2.39 15.69
C GLY A 86 -12.05 -2.05 14.20
N PHE A 87 -13.17 -1.59 13.67
CA PHE A 87 -13.36 -1.32 12.25
C PHE A 87 -13.81 0.12 12.04
N THR A 88 -13.10 0.85 11.22
CA THR A 88 -13.45 2.22 10.82
C THR A 88 -13.64 2.26 9.31
N ALA A 89 -14.81 2.72 8.88
CA ALA A 89 -15.16 2.84 7.47
C ALA A 89 -15.81 4.20 7.17
N SER A 90 -15.72 4.62 5.92
CA SER A 90 -16.43 5.77 5.39
C SER A 90 -17.33 5.35 4.25
N ALA A 91 -18.54 5.90 4.21
CA ALA A 91 -19.49 5.69 3.14
C ALA A 91 -19.95 7.05 2.58
N THR A 92 -19.82 7.22 1.27
CA THR A 92 -20.35 8.37 0.56
C THR A 92 -21.56 7.93 -0.23
N TYR A 93 -22.69 8.60 -0.04
CA TYR A 93 -23.98 8.23 -0.60
C TYR A 93 -24.81 9.46 -0.92
N ALA A 94 -25.83 9.26 -1.74
CA ALA A 94 -26.80 10.30 -2.10
C ALA A 94 -28.20 9.70 -2.26
N ARG A 95 -29.25 10.51 -2.15
CA ARG A 95 -30.58 10.09 -2.54
C ARG A 95 -30.65 9.92 -4.06
N LYS A 96 -31.25 8.84 -4.54
CA LYS A 96 -31.47 8.64 -5.97
C LYS A 96 -32.40 9.70 -6.55
N SER A 97 -32.16 10.03 -7.81
CA SER A 97 -32.91 11.06 -8.51
C SER A 97 -34.03 10.52 -9.45
N ASP A 98 -34.09 9.22 -9.63
CA ASP A 98 -35.12 8.59 -10.45
C ASP A 98 -36.47 8.58 -9.75
N GLU A 99 -37.53 8.75 -10.53
CA GLU A 99 -38.88 8.92 -10.01
C GLU A 99 -39.36 7.75 -9.14
N GLU A 100 -39.02 6.51 -9.52
CA GLU A 100 -39.44 5.31 -8.80
C GLU A 100 -38.79 5.23 -7.40
N SER A 101 -37.52 5.45 -7.33
CA SER A 101 -36.74 5.44 -6.06
C SER A 101 -37.21 6.58 -5.16
N VAL A 102 -37.42 7.76 -5.69
CA VAL A 102 -37.90 8.92 -4.93
C VAL A 102 -39.30 8.67 -4.36
N ARG A 103 -40.24 8.12 -5.15
CA ARG A 103 -41.58 7.76 -4.68
C ARG A 103 -41.55 6.69 -3.61
N LYS A 104 -40.69 5.66 -3.78
CA LYS A 104 -40.48 4.59 -2.79
C LYS A 104 -39.93 5.15 -1.50
N MET A 105 -38.86 5.94 -1.59
CA MET A 105 -38.24 6.57 -0.42
C MET A 105 -39.19 7.47 0.35
N TRP A 106 -39.97 8.27 -0.36
CA TRP A 106 -40.99 9.12 0.25
C TRP A 106 -42.06 8.31 1.00
N LYS A 107 -42.49 7.20 0.43
CA LYS A 107 -43.55 6.34 0.99
C LYS A 107 -43.05 5.54 2.19
N GLU A 108 -41.84 4.96 2.12
CA GLU A 108 -41.36 3.99 3.07
C GLU A 108 -40.39 4.60 4.10
N TYR A 109 -39.62 5.62 3.69
CA TYR A 109 -38.57 6.28 4.48
C TYR A 109 -38.76 7.80 4.51
N ASN A 110 -39.98 8.27 4.75
CA ASN A 110 -40.35 9.68 4.68
C ASN A 110 -39.45 10.61 5.51
N ALA A 111 -39.06 10.20 6.71
CA ALA A 111 -38.13 10.96 7.56
C ALA A 111 -36.77 11.15 6.88
N ALA A 112 -36.17 10.08 6.36
CA ALA A 112 -34.90 10.13 5.64
C ALA A 112 -34.98 10.86 4.28
N ALA A 113 -36.17 10.90 3.67
CA ALA A 113 -36.41 11.69 2.44
C ALA A 113 -36.37 13.21 2.70
N ARG A 114 -36.75 13.65 3.90
CA ARG A 114 -36.87 15.06 4.27
C ARG A 114 -35.70 15.64 5.02
N ASP A 115 -35.00 14.80 5.79
CA ASP A 115 -33.99 15.20 6.74
C ASP A 115 -32.70 14.40 6.53
N ASP A 116 -31.59 15.11 6.40
CA ASP A 116 -30.28 14.52 6.15
C ASP A 116 -29.76 13.74 7.37
N GLU A 117 -30.10 14.21 8.58
CA GLU A 117 -29.72 13.49 9.80
C GLU A 117 -30.43 12.12 9.90
N GLN A 118 -31.69 12.06 9.49
CA GLN A 118 -32.45 10.81 9.42
C GLN A 118 -31.93 9.90 8.29
N LEU A 119 -31.45 10.47 7.19
CA LEU A 119 -30.78 9.74 6.13
C LEU A 119 -29.48 9.10 6.66
N ASP A 120 -28.64 9.88 7.35
CA ASP A 120 -27.40 9.42 7.95
C ASP A 120 -27.67 8.30 8.96
N GLN A 121 -28.69 8.42 9.79
CA GLN A 121 -29.10 7.38 10.75
C GLN A 121 -29.55 6.10 10.04
N LEU A 122 -30.30 6.21 8.94
CA LEU A 122 -30.73 5.07 8.15
C LEU A 122 -29.53 4.32 7.58
N VAL A 123 -28.59 5.02 6.95
CA VAL A 123 -27.36 4.43 6.41
C VAL A 123 -26.51 3.83 7.54
N ARG A 124 -26.30 4.58 8.62
CA ARG A 124 -25.54 4.13 9.81
C ARG A 124 -26.12 2.84 10.40
N SER A 125 -27.42 2.63 10.33
CA SER A 125 -28.05 1.40 10.84
C SER A 125 -27.82 0.19 9.93
N ARG A 126 -27.49 0.37 8.65
CA ARG A 126 -27.27 -0.72 7.68
C ARG A 126 -25.83 -1.22 7.64
N ILE A 127 -24.87 -0.31 7.81
CA ILE A 127 -23.44 -0.62 7.74
C ILE A 127 -23.03 -1.78 8.69
N PRO A 128 -23.38 -1.77 10.00
CA PRO A 128 -22.90 -2.81 10.93
C PRO A 128 -23.32 -4.23 10.50
N ARG A 129 -24.54 -4.37 10.02
CA ARG A 129 -25.08 -5.65 9.58
C ARG A 129 -24.25 -6.24 8.44
N ILE A 130 -23.96 -5.44 7.44
CA ILE A 130 -23.22 -5.86 6.26
C ILE A 130 -21.74 -6.11 6.62
N VAL A 131 -21.12 -5.18 7.33
CA VAL A 131 -19.72 -5.34 7.77
C VAL A 131 -19.55 -6.62 8.60
N LYS A 132 -20.38 -6.84 9.61
CA LYS A 132 -20.32 -8.06 10.43
C LYS A 132 -20.57 -9.34 9.63
N GLN A 133 -21.48 -9.30 8.66
CA GLN A 133 -21.74 -10.44 7.78
C GLN A 133 -20.52 -10.80 6.92
N VAL A 134 -19.85 -9.83 6.32
CA VAL A 134 -18.69 -10.07 5.46
C VAL A 134 -17.45 -10.42 6.30
N SER A 135 -17.23 -9.72 7.41
CA SER A 135 -16.09 -9.95 8.29
C SER A 135 -16.05 -11.37 8.87
N THR A 136 -17.21 -11.98 9.18
CA THR A 136 -17.27 -13.36 9.65
C THR A 136 -16.89 -14.41 8.59
N GLN A 137 -16.71 -14.03 7.34
CA GLN A 137 -16.28 -14.91 6.25
C GLN A 137 -14.78 -14.82 5.95
N MET A 138 -14.06 -13.93 6.62
CA MET A 138 -12.64 -13.69 6.42
C MET A 138 -11.88 -13.84 7.74
N THR A 139 -10.66 -14.34 7.67
CA THR A 139 -9.74 -14.37 8.79
C THR A 139 -9.11 -13.00 9.01
N LEU A 140 -8.55 -12.78 10.18
CA LEU A 140 -7.87 -11.52 10.48
C LEU A 140 -6.66 -11.28 9.56
N ASP A 141 -5.88 -12.33 9.28
CA ASP A 141 -4.72 -12.26 8.39
C ASP A 141 -5.12 -11.87 6.95
N GLU A 142 -6.26 -12.37 6.46
CA GLU A 142 -6.86 -11.97 5.17
C GLU A 142 -7.31 -10.50 5.18
N MET A 143 -7.99 -10.07 6.22
CA MET A 143 -8.46 -8.68 6.36
C MET A 143 -7.32 -7.67 6.45
N LEU A 144 -6.19 -8.05 7.04
CA LEU A 144 -4.98 -7.23 7.12
C LEU A 144 -4.10 -7.32 5.87
N GLY A 145 -4.41 -8.23 4.94
CA GLY A 145 -3.65 -8.45 3.70
C GLY A 145 -2.30 -9.12 3.93
N ILE A 146 -2.17 -9.93 4.98
CA ILE A 146 -0.95 -10.64 5.36
C ILE A 146 -0.97 -12.08 4.87
N ALA A 147 -2.18 -12.64 4.69
CA ALA A 147 -2.34 -13.98 4.16
C ALA A 147 -1.96 -14.03 2.67
N GLU A 148 -1.28 -15.10 2.25
CA GLU A 148 -1.05 -15.43 0.84
C GLU A 148 -2.36 -16.02 0.24
N SER A 149 -3.43 -15.25 0.23
CA SER A 149 -4.72 -15.64 -0.34
C SER A 149 -5.23 -14.57 -1.28
N ASP A 150 -6.11 -14.96 -2.20
CA ASP A 150 -6.81 -14.02 -3.10
C ASP A 150 -7.77 -13.09 -2.31
N LYS A 151 -8.07 -13.45 -1.07
CA LYS A 151 -8.86 -12.63 -0.16
C LYS A 151 -7.94 -11.66 0.57
N ASN A 152 -8.20 -10.39 0.39
CA ASN A 152 -7.45 -9.29 0.99
C ASN A 152 -8.39 -8.14 1.37
N ARG A 153 -7.83 -7.05 1.88
CA ARG A 153 -8.58 -5.86 2.26
C ARG A 153 -9.41 -5.28 1.11
N THR A 154 -8.93 -5.38 -0.13
CA THR A 154 -9.65 -4.92 -1.33
C THR A 154 -10.89 -5.78 -1.55
N THR A 155 -10.76 -7.10 -1.48
CA THR A 155 -11.89 -8.03 -1.59
C THR A 155 -12.91 -7.83 -0.48
N LEU A 156 -12.46 -7.54 0.75
CA LEU A 156 -13.33 -7.17 1.86
C LEU A 156 -14.16 -5.93 1.53
N GLN A 157 -13.48 -4.86 1.06
CA GLN A 157 -14.12 -3.61 0.70
C GLN A 157 -15.14 -3.80 -0.44
N GLU A 158 -14.76 -4.48 -1.52
CA GLU A 158 -15.62 -4.78 -2.68
C GLU A 158 -16.88 -5.57 -2.27
N ASN A 159 -16.73 -6.58 -1.43
CA ASN A 159 -17.86 -7.37 -0.95
C ASN A 159 -18.81 -6.54 -0.07
N ILE A 160 -18.29 -5.69 0.81
CA ILE A 160 -19.11 -4.81 1.63
C ILE A 160 -19.80 -3.79 0.73
N GLU A 161 -19.10 -3.15 -0.19
CA GLU A 161 -19.62 -2.18 -1.13
C GLU A 161 -20.76 -2.76 -1.96
N PHE A 162 -20.57 -3.94 -2.53
CA PHE A 162 -21.59 -4.64 -3.31
C PHE A 162 -22.86 -4.93 -2.51
N LEU A 163 -22.74 -5.48 -1.30
CA LEU A 163 -23.89 -5.81 -0.47
C LEU A 163 -24.55 -4.55 0.10
N LEU A 164 -23.78 -3.55 0.49
CA LEU A 164 -24.29 -2.30 1.01
C LEU A 164 -25.00 -1.50 -0.08
N SER A 165 -24.45 -1.45 -1.29
CA SER A 165 -25.08 -0.83 -2.44
C SER A 165 -26.46 -1.44 -2.72
N ALA A 166 -26.54 -2.77 -2.77
CA ALA A 166 -27.81 -3.47 -2.99
C ALA A 166 -28.84 -3.19 -1.87
N GLU A 167 -28.42 -3.10 -0.63
CA GLU A 167 -29.28 -2.79 0.52
C GLU A 167 -29.79 -1.35 0.48
N LEU A 168 -28.89 -0.40 0.17
CA LEU A 168 -29.21 1.03 0.08
C LEU A 168 -30.08 1.34 -1.15
N ASP A 169 -29.87 0.66 -2.26
CA ASP A 169 -30.69 0.74 -3.46
C ASP A 169 -32.16 0.43 -3.16
N ASN A 170 -32.39 -0.55 -2.30
CA ASN A 170 -33.74 -0.88 -1.84
C ASN A 170 -34.43 0.24 -1.05
N CYS A 171 -33.63 1.15 -0.47
CA CYS A 171 -34.13 2.31 0.27
C CYS A 171 -34.23 3.60 -0.60
N GLY A 172 -33.85 3.53 -1.89
CA GLY A 172 -33.77 4.71 -2.76
C GLY A 172 -32.52 5.56 -2.53
N ILE A 173 -31.46 4.96 -2.00
CA ILE A 173 -30.17 5.60 -1.75
C ILE A 173 -29.15 4.99 -2.69
N GLN A 174 -28.35 5.82 -3.34
CA GLN A 174 -27.20 5.39 -4.14
C GLN A 174 -25.93 5.44 -3.29
N LEU A 175 -25.23 4.33 -3.15
CA LEU A 175 -23.86 4.31 -2.64
C LEU A 175 -22.94 4.80 -3.75
N ILE A 176 -22.11 5.81 -3.46
CA ILE A 176 -21.16 6.40 -4.41
C ILE A 176 -19.77 5.79 -4.17
N ASP A 177 -19.39 5.68 -2.90
CA ASP A 177 -18.09 5.14 -2.50
C ASP A 177 -18.18 4.53 -1.12
N PHE A 178 -17.42 3.46 -0.90
CA PHE A 178 -17.22 2.84 0.41
C PHE A 178 -15.75 2.55 0.63
N GLY A 179 -15.19 3.12 1.70
CA GLY A 179 -13.78 2.95 2.06
C GLY A 179 -13.61 2.32 3.43
N VAL A 180 -12.77 1.30 3.51
CA VAL A 180 -12.28 0.77 4.80
C VAL A 180 -11.07 1.62 5.21
N ASN A 181 -11.24 2.48 6.22
CA ASN A 181 -10.21 3.42 6.64
C ASN A 181 -9.16 2.75 7.54
N ASN A 182 -9.63 2.03 8.56
CA ASN A 182 -8.74 1.37 9.52
C ASN A 182 -9.34 0.08 10.04
N ILE A 183 -8.48 -0.89 10.32
CA ILE A 183 -8.78 -2.11 11.06
C ILE A 183 -7.80 -2.14 12.23
N SER A 184 -8.29 -1.88 13.42
CA SER A 184 -7.49 -1.91 14.65
C SER A 184 -7.61 -3.27 15.34
N VAL A 185 -6.48 -3.76 15.82
CA VAL A 185 -6.36 -5.09 16.41
C VAL A 185 -5.90 -4.96 17.86
N ASP A 186 -6.27 -5.91 18.68
CA ASP A 186 -5.80 -5.97 20.06
C ASP A 186 -4.26 -5.88 20.13
N PRO A 187 -3.69 -5.06 21.04
CA PRO A 187 -2.24 -4.90 21.18
C PRO A 187 -1.49 -6.21 21.42
N VAL A 188 -2.11 -7.19 22.09
CA VAL A 188 -1.52 -8.52 22.31
C VAL A 188 -1.39 -9.28 20.97
N TYR A 189 -2.36 -9.13 20.10
CA TYR A 189 -2.28 -9.74 18.77
C TYR A 189 -1.25 -9.02 17.89
N GLN A 190 -1.19 -7.69 17.96
CA GLN A 190 -0.15 -6.92 17.24
C GLN A 190 1.26 -7.35 17.62
N SER A 191 1.53 -7.54 18.92
CA SER A 191 2.84 -8.00 19.39
C SER A 191 3.19 -9.38 18.85
N LYS A 192 2.25 -10.34 18.87
CA LYS A 192 2.44 -11.68 18.30
C LYS A 192 2.67 -11.64 16.80
N MET A 193 1.99 -10.76 16.08
CA MET A 193 2.20 -10.57 14.64
C MET A 193 3.58 -9.99 14.33
N GLN A 194 4.03 -9.01 15.13
CA GLN A 194 5.38 -8.48 15.01
C GLN A 194 6.44 -9.55 15.29
N GLU A 195 6.27 -10.37 16.33
CA GLU A 195 7.16 -11.49 16.63
C GLU A 195 7.20 -12.49 15.47
N LYS A 196 6.05 -12.86 14.92
CA LYS A 196 5.94 -13.77 13.77
C LYS A 196 6.59 -13.21 12.50
N SER A 197 6.37 -11.92 12.23
CA SER A 197 7.00 -11.22 11.12
C SER A 197 8.53 -11.12 11.30
N THR A 198 8.99 -10.79 12.50
CA THR A 198 10.43 -10.74 12.82
C THR A 198 11.08 -12.11 12.66
N ALA A 199 10.43 -13.16 13.16
CA ALA A 199 10.93 -14.54 13.02
C ALA A 199 10.98 -14.98 11.54
N ALA A 200 9.99 -14.60 10.73
CA ALA A 200 10.00 -14.88 9.28
C ALA A 200 11.16 -14.18 8.57
N ILE A 201 11.39 -12.90 8.88
CA ILE A 201 12.53 -12.13 8.35
C ILE A 201 13.87 -12.74 8.80
N GLU A 202 13.98 -13.19 10.05
CA GLU A 202 15.21 -13.85 10.55
C GLU A 202 15.46 -15.17 9.82
N ILE A 203 14.44 -15.97 9.55
CA ILE A 203 14.56 -17.21 8.78
C ILE A 203 15.02 -16.90 7.35
N GLU A 204 14.43 -15.92 6.69
CA GLU A 204 14.83 -15.52 5.34
C GLU A 204 16.28 -15.01 5.30
N LEU A 205 16.67 -14.17 6.25
CA LEU A 205 18.06 -13.71 6.40
C LEU A 205 19.04 -14.87 6.66
N ALA A 206 18.65 -15.84 7.49
CA ALA A 206 19.45 -17.02 7.73
C ALA A 206 19.61 -17.87 6.47
N GLN A 207 18.57 -18.05 5.67
CA GLN A 207 18.64 -18.74 4.38
C GLN A 207 19.53 -18.00 3.38
N GLN A 208 19.41 -16.67 3.28
CA GLN A 208 20.28 -15.88 2.41
C GLN A 208 21.76 -15.97 2.83
N ARG A 209 22.03 -15.94 4.14
CA ARG A 209 23.41 -16.12 4.65
C ARG A 209 23.94 -17.51 4.37
N ALA A 210 23.11 -18.54 4.52
CA ALA A 210 23.51 -19.92 4.20
C ALA A 210 23.86 -20.06 2.70
N GLN A 211 23.06 -19.49 1.81
CA GLN A 211 23.35 -19.48 0.37
C GLN A 211 24.62 -18.69 0.02
N GLN A 212 24.88 -17.58 0.71
CA GLN A 212 26.11 -16.81 0.52
C GLN A 212 27.34 -17.59 0.97
N LEU A 213 27.27 -18.25 2.13
CA LEU A 213 28.35 -19.10 2.63
C LEU A 213 28.61 -20.30 1.73
N GLU A 214 27.58 -20.92 1.18
CA GLU A 214 27.72 -22.01 0.22
C GLU A 214 28.45 -21.57 -1.04
N LYS A 215 28.07 -20.40 -1.60
CA LYS A 215 28.78 -19.82 -2.75
C LYS A 215 30.26 -19.46 -2.44
N GLN A 216 30.53 -18.94 -1.24
CA GLN A 216 31.91 -18.65 -0.80
C GLN A 216 32.73 -19.92 -0.68
N LEU A 217 32.17 -20.96 -0.10
CA LEU A 217 32.82 -22.27 0.05
C LEU A 217 33.09 -22.92 -1.33
N GLU A 218 32.20 -22.75 -2.27
CA GLU A 218 32.39 -23.22 -3.64
C GLU A 218 33.51 -22.45 -4.35
N GLN A 219 33.57 -21.13 -4.16
CA GLN A 219 34.66 -20.28 -4.66
C GLN A 219 36.01 -20.62 -4.06
N GLU A 220 36.08 -20.86 -2.72
CA GLU A 220 37.30 -21.27 -2.06
C GLU A 220 37.78 -22.63 -2.55
N LYS A 221 36.86 -23.60 -2.75
CA LYS A 221 37.22 -24.92 -3.31
C LYS A 221 37.77 -24.77 -4.73
N ALA A 222 37.13 -23.98 -5.57
CA ALA A 222 37.61 -23.75 -6.93
C ALA A 222 38.99 -23.05 -6.93
N GLN A 223 39.19 -22.07 -6.06
CA GLN A 223 40.48 -21.41 -5.91
C GLN A 223 41.57 -22.37 -5.43
N THR A 224 41.27 -23.21 -4.46
CA THR A 224 42.18 -24.22 -3.94
C THR A 224 42.60 -25.24 -5.02
N GLU A 225 41.64 -25.65 -5.87
CA GLU A 225 41.90 -26.56 -6.98
C GLU A 225 42.82 -25.92 -8.04
N ILE A 226 42.55 -24.65 -8.37
CA ILE A 226 43.43 -23.86 -9.27
C ILE A 226 44.84 -23.74 -8.69
N ASP A 227 44.98 -23.47 -7.43
CA ASP A 227 46.31 -23.31 -6.78
C ASP A 227 47.07 -24.64 -6.68
N LEU A 228 46.35 -25.75 -6.44
CA LEU A 228 46.92 -27.11 -6.51
C LEU A 228 47.38 -27.43 -7.95
N GLU A 229 46.63 -27.09 -8.94
CA GLU A 229 47.01 -27.34 -10.34
C GLU A 229 48.22 -26.50 -10.76
N LYS A 230 48.26 -25.22 -10.33
CA LYS A 230 49.45 -24.36 -10.53
C LYS A 230 50.69 -24.96 -9.83
N ALA A 231 50.56 -25.43 -8.61
CA ALA A 231 51.65 -26.05 -7.89
C ALA A 231 52.14 -27.33 -8.60
N ARG A 232 51.24 -28.18 -9.10
CA ARG A 232 51.61 -29.35 -9.90
C ARG A 232 52.35 -28.99 -11.18
N ARG A 233 51.87 -27.97 -11.92
CA ARG A 233 52.53 -27.47 -13.14
C ARG A 233 53.91 -26.93 -12.82
N ASN A 234 54.06 -26.15 -11.76
CA ASN A 234 55.36 -25.61 -11.34
C ASN A 234 56.36 -26.74 -10.97
N ASN A 235 55.90 -27.80 -10.29
CA ASN A 235 56.73 -28.95 -9.99
C ASN A 235 57.16 -29.71 -11.24
N LEU A 236 56.26 -29.93 -12.22
CA LEU A 236 56.60 -30.57 -13.50
C LEU A 236 57.62 -29.75 -14.28
N VAL A 237 57.43 -28.41 -14.37
CA VAL A 237 58.41 -27.53 -14.98
C VAL A 237 59.74 -27.55 -14.26
N ALA A 238 59.76 -27.63 -12.91
CA ALA A 238 60.97 -27.72 -12.17
C ALA A 238 61.69 -29.07 -12.39
N GLU A 239 60.95 -30.19 -12.51
CA GLU A 239 61.51 -31.50 -12.84
C GLU A 239 62.09 -31.55 -14.27
N GLU A 240 61.36 -30.97 -15.24
CA GLU A 240 61.86 -30.87 -16.62
C GLU A 240 63.14 -30.01 -16.69
N ASN A 241 63.12 -28.84 -16.06
CA ASN A 241 64.30 -27.99 -15.97
C ASN A 241 65.49 -28.69 -15.27
N ALA A 242 65.25 -29.46 -14.20
CA ALA A 242 66.28 -30.22 -13.55
C ALA A 242 66.93 -31.24 -14.47
N LYS A 243 66.15 -31.96 -15.29
CA LYS A 243 66.70 -32.88 -16.33
C LYS A 243 67.56 -32.16 -17.35
N VAL A 244 67.11 -31.01 -17.86
CA VAL A 244 67.83 -30.18 -18.79
C VAL A 244 69.17 -29.70 -18.17
N TYR A 245 69.20 -29.38 -16.89
CA TYR A 245 70.42 -28.94 -16.20
C TYR A 245 71.36 -30.08 -15.89
N GLU A 246 70.84 -31.30 -15.75
CA GLU A 246 71.72 -32.51 -15.62
C GLU A 246 72.34 -32.87 -16.94
N GLU A 247 71.66 -32.69 -18.06
CA GLU A 247 72.14 -33.03 -19.39
C GLU A 247 73.09 -31.97 -20.01
N SER A 248 72.91 -30.67 -19.61
CA SER A 248 73.70 -29.56 -20.18
C SER A 248 74.28 -28.67 -19.09
N LYS A 249 75.58 -28.73 -18.91
CA LYS A 249 76.34 -27.91 -17.97
C LYS A 249 76.26 -26.42 -18.31
N GLU A 250 76.13 -26.10 -19.58
CA GLU A 250 75.99 -24.71 -20.05
C GLU A 250 74.63 -24.12 -19.70
N ALA A 251 73.54 -24.90 -19.75
CA ALA A 251 72.19 -24.48 -19.33
C ALA A 251 72.14 -24.23 -17.82
N TYR A 252 72.87 -25.04 -17.00
CA TYR A 252 72.94 -24.83 -15.57
C TYR A 252 73.66 -23.51 -15.23
N GLU A 253 74.79 -23.23 -15.90
CA GLU A 253 75.54 -22.00 -15.66
C GLU A 253 74.73 -20.73 -16.11
N LEU A 254 74.00 -20.79 -17.21
CA LEU A 254 73.12 -19.72 -17.63
C LEU A 254 71.99 -19.45 -16.60
N LYS A 255 71.37 -20.48 -16.11
CA LYS A 255 70.30 -20.34 -15.08
C LYS A 255 70.81 -19.82 -13.76
N ARG A 256 71.99 -20.24 -13.35
CA ARG A 256 72.72 -19.73 -12.19
C ARG A 256 73.00 -18.24 -12.29
N LEU A 257 73.41 -17.77 -13.47
CA LEU A 257 73.68 -16.37 -13.75
C LEU A 257 72.35 -15.54 -13.75
N GLU A 258 71.29 -16.11 -14.28
CA GLU A 258 69.97 -15.49 -14.29
C GLU A 258 69.42 -15.33 -12.84
N LEU A 259 69.50 -16.36 -12.02
CA LEU A 259 69.10 -16.31 -10.61
C LEU A 259 69.96 -15.32 -9.79
N LEU A 260 71.26 -15.28 -10.05
CA LEU A 260 72.11 -14.27 -9.47
C LEU A 260 71.74 -12.84 -9.88
N LYS A 261 71.37 -12.65 -11.14
CA LYS A 261 70.87 -11.36 -11.64
C LYS A 261 69.59 -10.96 -10.95
N ASP A 262 68.62 -11.87 -10.75
CA ASP A 262 67.36 -11.61 -10.10
C ASP A 262 67.51 -11.36 -8.56
N MET A 263 68.50 -11.95 -7.95
CA MET A 263 68.86 -11.74 -6.52
C MET A 263 69.65 -10.46 -6.27
N LEU A 264 70.32 -9.92 -7.30
CA LEU A 264 71.10 -8.70 -7.21
C LEU A 264 70.25 -7.51 -7.69
N GLY A 265 70.09 -6.49 -6.88
CA GLY A 265 69.50 -5.24 -7.29
C GLY A 265 70.33 -4.52 -8.33
N GLU A 266 69.71 -3.57 -9.06
CA GLU A 266 70.39 -2.77 -10.13
C GLU A 266 71.69 -2.05 -9.68
N SER A 267 71.89 -1.91 -8.35
CA SER A 267 73.01 -1.23 -7.73
C SER A 267 74.12 -2.17 -7.26
N ASP A 268 73.88 -3.48 -7.27
CA ASP A 268 74.81 -4.45 -6.72
C ASP A 268 75.95 -4.77 -7.67
N LYS A 269 77.17 -4.73 -7.14
CA LYS A 269 78.35 -5.04 -7.94
C LYS A 269 78.76 -6.50 -7.65
N VAL A 270 78.81 -7.29 -8.73
CA VAL A 270 79.34 -8.68 -8.67
C VAL A 270 80.87 -8.68 -8.82
N TYR A 271 81.55 -9.17 -7.84
CA TYR A 271 82.96 -9.33 -7.88
C TYR A 271 83.35 -10.84 -8.11
N PHE A 272 84.05 -11.14 -9.19
CA PHE A 272 84.57 -12.47 -9.40
C PHE A 272 85.87 -12.61 -8.61
N ILE A 273 85.87 -13.49 -7.62
CA ILE A 273 87.00 -13.77 -6.81
C ILE A 273 87.64 -15.03 -7.36
N PRO A 274 88.92 -15.01 -7.78
CA PRO A 274 89.64 -16.21 -8.27
C PRO A 274 89.72 -17.29 -7.18
N GLU A 275 89.64 -18.55 -7.60
CA GLU A 275 89.78 -19.73 -6.70
C GLU A 275 91.07 -19.70 -5.94
N GLY A 276 90.97 -19.76 -4.56
CA GLY A 276 92.11 -19.67 -3.69
C GLY A 276 92.35 -18.32 -3.03
N THR A 277 91.50 -17.30 -3.26
CA THR A 277 91.55 -16.01 -2.58
C THR A 277 90.81 -16.09 -1.24
N ASP A 278 91.43 -15.64 -0.16
CA ASP A 278 90.81 -15.60 1.14
C ASP A 278 89.68 -14.51 1.16
N ILE A 279 88.47 -14.98 1.29
CA ILE A 279 87.25 -14.11 1.25
C ILE A 279 87.19 -13.13 2.40
N THR A 280 87.89 -13.47 3.52
CA THR A 280 87.91 -12.60 4.70
C THR A 280 88.59 -11.26 4.47
N LEU A 281 89.44 -11.16 3.43
CA LEU A 281 90.08 -9.92 3.03
C LEU A 281 89.16 -8.90 2.27
N PHE A 282 88.09 -9.39 1.73
CA PHE A 282 87.11 -8.52 0.95
C PHE A 282 85.87 -8.10 1.72
N LEU A 283 85.56 -8.79 2.80
CA LEU A 283 84.55 -8.36 3.71
C LEU A 283 85.18 -7.33 4.66
N GLY A 284 85.19 -6.08 4.21
CA GLY A 284 85.69 -4.97 5.04
C GLY A 284 85.01 -5.00 6.43
N ASN A 285 85.76 -4.51 7.43
CA ASN A 285 85.51 -4.53 8.85
C ASN A 285 84.19 -3.89 9.34
N GLU A 286 83.08 -3.98 8.60
CA GLU A 286 81.79 -3.49 9.03
C GLU A 286 80.69 -4.59 8.93
N ILE A 287 80.87 -5.60 9.87
CA ILE A 287 79.70 -6.36 10.30
C ILE A 287 79.07 -5.53 11.44
N PRO A 288 77.96 -4.88 11.27
CA PRO A 288 77.25 -4.26 12.40
C PRO A 288 76.78 -5.42 13.32
N THR A 289 77.40 -5.62 14.41
CA THR A 289 76.93 -6.48 15.51
C THR A 289 75.68 -5.79 16.07
N LYS A 290 74.55 -6.09 15.49
CA LYS A 290 73.29 -5.74 16.08
C LYS A 290 73.11 -6.62 17.30
N ALA A 291 73.31 -6.04 18.47
CA ALA A 291 73.07 -6.68 19.76
C ALA A 291 71.56 -7.11 19.76
N LEU A 292 71.40 -8.43 20.00
CA LEU A 292 70.07 -8.97 20.33
C LEU A 292 69.59 -8.32 21.62
N PRO A 293 68.39 -7.79 21.69
CA PRO A 293 67.85 -7.31 22.95
C PRO A 293 67.66 -8.54 23.86
N ASN A 294 68.23 -8.46 25.00
CA ASN A 294 68.00 -9.39 26.15
C ASN A 294 66.50 -9.35 26.47
N GLN A 295 65.94 -10.47 26.79
CA GLN A 295 64.59 -10.78 27.25
C GLN A 295 64.02 -9.80 28.23
#